data_75d8dff70fe864c14bf19796c2059948
#
_entry.id   75d8dff70fe864c14bf19796c2059948
#
_cell.length_a   1.000
_cell.length_b   1.000
_cell.length_c   1.000
_cell.angle_alpha   90.00
_cell.angle_beta   90.00
_cell.angle_gamma   90.00
#
_symmetry.space_group_name_H-M   'P 1'
#
loop_
_entity.id
_entity.type
_entity.pdbx_description
1 polymer ?
#
loop_
_entity_poly.entity_id
_entity_poly.type
_entity_poly.pdbx_seq_one_letter_code
_entity_poly.pdbx_strand_id
1 'polypeptide(L)'
;MKDFLKLIRWQNLLLVILTMVLMRYAVLVPVLSKIGVILKIGSGEEMPMSLQFPWYDFALLVASTVFITAGGYVINDYFDIKTDLINKGKVIVGTKIPRRMAMMWHSIFNIGGVAAGFYISFNSGYIWLGIMFVVVSGLLYFYSASYKRQFLIGNIIVAILTAMVPMLVAIYEWPALYKYYSVNAIRLPDINFILYWVGGFALFAFLANLIREIIKDIEDFEGDIAYGRNTFPVVIGILSSKIVSICLIIITIILLYLAWHFFINDMITLIYITVAVVLPLLYVIYKLIKSSEKEQLHSASSIMKIVMITGVLYSVVVKVILTWNLF
;
A
#
# COMPACT_ATOMS: atom_id res chain seq x y z
N MET A 1 15.47 7.86 -21.38
CA MET A 1 15.36 6.84 -20.33
C MET A 1 15.15 7.42 -18.92
N LYS A 2 15.96 8.40 -18.46
CA LYS A 2 15.79 9.01 -17.12
C LYS A 2 14.42 9.66 -16.88
N ASP A 3 13.87 10.37 -17.87
CA ASP A 3 12.57 11.04 -17.72
C ASP A 3 11.39 10.04 -17.70
N PHE A 4 11.50 8.92 -18.41
CA PHE A 4 10.53 7.83 -18.35
C PHE A 4 10.52 7.16 -16.97
N LEU A 5 11.67 6.85 -16.38
CA LEU A 5 11.77 6.30 -15.02
C LEU A 5 11.19 7.24 -13.98
N LYS A 6 11.38 8.57 -14.15
CA LYS A 6 10.75 9.56 -13.29
C LYS A 6 9.23 9.59 -13.46
N LEU A 7 8.73 9.49 -14.70
CA LEU A 7 7.29 9.47 -14.99
C LEU A 7 6.58 8.31 -14.30
N ILE A 8 7.14 7.11 -14.36
CA ILE A 8 6.58 5.91 -13.70
C ILE A 8 6.88 5.86 -12.20
N ARG A 9 7.63 6.82 -11.66
CA ARG A 9 8.05 6.88 -10.24
C ARG A 9 8.67 5.56 -9.79
N TRP A 10 9.69 5.09 -10.49
CA TRP A 10 10.32 3.77 -10.30
C TRP A 10 10.65 3.42 -8.85
N GLN A 11 11.02 4.40 -8.01
CA GLN A 11 11.28 4.21 -6.57
C GLN A 11 10.04 3.72 -5.82
N ASN A 12 8.85 4.27 -6.16
CA ASN A 12 7.60 3.81 -5.55
C ASN A 12 7.21 2.42 -6.07
N LEU A 13 7.52 2.10 -7.34
CA LEU A 13 7.30 0.74 -7.87
C LEU A 13 8.18 -0.29 -7.16
N LEU A 14 9.43 0.05 -6.84
CA LEU A 14 10.29 -0.81 -6.02
C LEU A 14 9.70 -1.04 -4.62
N LEU A 15 9.08 -0.02 -4.01
CA LEU A 15 8.42 -0.19 -2.72
C LEU A 15 7.20 -1.13 -2.82
N VAL A 16 6.44 -1.07 -3.92
CA VAL A 16 5.34 -2.02 -4.19
C VAL A 16 5.88 -3.44 -4.27
N ILE A 17 6.93 -3.68 -5.06
CA ILE A 17 7.58 -4.99 -5.18
C ILE A 17 8.05 -5.48 -3.81
N LEU A 18 8.80 -4.63 -3.09
CA LEU A 18 9.33 -4.95 -1.76
C LEU A 18 8.21 -5.32 -0.79
N THR A 19 7.13 -4.55 -0.76
CA THR A 19 5.98 -4.81 0.10
C THR A 19 5.39 -6.19 -0.18
N MET A 20 5.11 -6.52 -1.45
CA MET A 20 4.53 -7.81 -1.81
C MET A 20 5.46 -8.98 -1.51
N VAL A 21 6.76 -8.84 -1.81
CA VAL A 21 7.77 -9.87 -1.53
C VAL A 21 7.91 -10.09 -0.03
N LEU A 22 7.98 -9.02 0.76
CA LEU A 22 8.09 -9.12 2.22
C LEU A 22 6.81 -9.70 2.85
N MET A 23 5.61 -9.33 2.37
CA MET A 23 4.38 -9.95 2.85
C MET A 23 4.38 -11.46 2.62
N ARG A 24 4.82 -11.91 1.43
CA ARG A 24 4.89 -13.34 1.13
C ARG A 24 5.94 -14.07 1.97
N TYR A 25 7.19 -13.61 1.97
CA TYR A 25 8.32 -14.36 2.50
C TYR A 25 8.73 -13.99 3.93
N ALA A 26 8.34 -12.83 4.41
CA ALA A 26 8.66 -12.40 5.77
C ALA A 26 7.45 -12.43 6.72
N VAL A 27 6.21 -12.46 6.18
CA VAL A 27 5.00 -12.59 7.00
C VAL A 27 4.34 -13.96 6.76
N LEU A 28 3.85 -14.26 5.55
CA LEU A 28 3.05 -15.47 5.34
C LEU A 28 3.84 -16.76 5.58
N VAL A 29 5.09 -16.87 5.12
CA VAL A 29 5.89 -18.09 5.35
C VAL A 29 6.04 -18.42 6.84
N PRO A 30 6.55 -17.54 7.70
CA PRO A 30 6.69 -17.86 9.12
C PRO A 30 5.36 -18.01 9.84
N VAL A 31 4.33 -17.23 9.47
CA VAL A 31 2.98 -17.34 10.04
C VAL A 31 2.36 -18.69 9.71
N LEU A 32 2.44 -19.16 8.46
CA LEU A 32 1.94 -20.48 8.07
C LEU A 32 2.69 -21.61 8.78
N SER A 33 4.03 -21.52 8.85
CA SER A 33 4.84 -22.59 9.43
C SER A 33 4.77 -22.69 10.95
N LYS A 34 4.42 -21.60 11.66
CA LYS A 34 4.43 -21.56 13.14
C LYS A 34 3.04 -21.57 13.76
N ILE A 35 2.07 -20.94 13.09
CA ILE A 35 0.69 -20.81 13.59
C ILE A 35 -0.24 -21.82 12.90
N GLY A 36 -0.01 -22.05 11.61
CA GLY A 36 -0.81 -22.98 10.81
C GLY A 36 -0.34 -24.43 10.96
N VAL A 37 -1.00 -25.23 11.78
CA VAL A 37 -0.74 -26.67 11.92
C VAL A 37 -1.93 -27.47 11.43
N ILE A 38 -1.67 -28.54 10.68
CA ILE A 38 -2.67 -29.49 10.17
C ILE A 38 -2.36 -30.91 10.61
N LEU A 39 -3.42 -31.74 10.69
CA LEU A 39 -3.31 -33.20 10.78
C LEU A 39 -3.42 -33.76 9.36
N LYS A 40 -2.39 -34.46 8.90
CA LYS A 40 -2.33 -35.02 7.55
C LYS A 40 -3.20 -36.26 7.43
N ILE A 41 -3.97 -36.38 6.34
CA ILE A 41 -4.74 -37.58 6.01
C ILE A 41 -3.78 -38.74 5.76
N GLY A 42 -4.06 -39.89 6.36
CA GLY A 42 -3.33 -41.14 6.21
C GLY A 42 -2.27 -41.41 7.27
N SER A 43 -1.49 -40.42 7.72
CA SER A 43 -0.50 -40.61 8.80
C SER A 43 -0.97 -40.11 10.17
N GLY A 44 -1.91 -39.15 10.22
CA GLY A 44 -2.33 -38.49 11.44
C GLY A 44 -1.25 -37.58 12.06
N GLU A 45 -0.15 -37.37 11.35
CA GLU A 45 0.97 -36.52 11.82
C GLU A 45 0.63 -35.03 11.71
N GLU A 46 1.09 -34.27 12.70
CA GLU A 46 1.04 -32.82 12.65
C GLU A 46 2.07 -32.29 11.66
N MET A 47 1.63 -31.44 10.75
CA MET A 47 2.50 -30.77 9.78
C MET A 47 2.24 -29.26 9.76
N PRO A 48 3.31 -28.45 9.68
CA PRO A 48 3.16 -27.01 9.46
C PRO A 48 2.59 -26.73 8.06
N MET A 49 1.76 -25.68 7.98
CA MET A 49 1.28 -25.21 6.67
C MET A 49 2.39 -24.53 5.89
N SER A 50 2.29 -24.57 4.57
CA SER A 50 3.22 -23.93 3.64
C SER A 50 2.48 -23.17 2.54
N LEU A 51 3.18 -22.26 1.85
CA LEU A 51 2.63 -21.54 0.71
C LEU A 51 2.15 -22.49 -0.38
N GLN A 52 0.97 -22.24 -0.92
CA GLN A 52 0.35 -23.05 -1.98
C GLN A 52 0.17 -22.26 -3.29
N PHE A 53 0.15 -20.92 -3.25
CA PHE A 53 0.11 -20.11 -4.46
C PHE A 53 1.48 -20.18 -5.18
N PRO A 54 1.54 -20.60 -6.46
CA PRO A 54 2.80 -20.82 -7.16
C PRO A 54 3.66 -19.56 -7.24
N TRP A 55 4.99 -19.72 -7.15
CA TRP A 55 5.91 -18.59 -7.17
C TRP A 55 5.89 -17.81 -8.50
N TYR A 56 5.66 -18.49 -9.63
CA TYR A 56 5.58 -17.86 -10.95
C TYR A 56 4.27 -17.06 -11.11
N ASP A 57 3.15 -17.53 -10.58
CA ASP A 57 1.89 -16.78 -10.52
C ASP A 57 2.01 -15.58 -9.57
N PHE A 58 2.75 -15.74 -8.45
CA PHE A 58 3.07 -14.62 -7.58
C PHE A 58 3.95 -13.57 -8.27
N ALA A 59 4.98 -13.98 -9.03
CA ALA A 59 5.80 -13.05 -9.80
C ALA A 59 4.96 -12.26 -10.82
N LEU A 60 4.02 -12.95 -11.48
CA LEU A 60 3.09 -12.32 -12.40
C LEU A 60 2.09 -11.39 -11.69
N LEU A 61 1.65 -11.73 -10.46
CA LEU A 61 0.82 -10.88 -9.60
C LEU A 61 1.55 -9.57 -9.26
N VAL A 62 2.82 -9.67 -8.88
CA VAL A 62 3.68 -8.50 -8.63
C VAL A 62 3.81 -7.65 -9.90
N ALA A 63 4.10 -8.28 -11.06
CA ALA A 63 4.22 -7.57 -12.34
C ALA A 63 2.91 -6.86 -12.74
N SER A 64 1.75 -7.52 -12.59
CA SER A 64 0.43 -6.94 -12.82
C SER A 64 0.20 -5.69 -11.96
N THR A 65 0.47 -5.80 -10.64
CA THR A 65 0.33 -4.69 -9.69
C THR A 65 1.25 -3.52 -10.04
N VAL A 66 2.51 -3.80 -10.40
CA VAL A 66 3.49 -2.80 -10.83
C VAL A 66 3.04 -2.10 -12.11
N PHE A 67 2.54 -2.84 -13.09
CA PHE A 67 2.06 -2.28 -14.36
C PHE A 67 0.88 -1.33 -14.14
N ILE A 68 -0.15 -1.76 -13.41
CA ILE A 68 -1.31 -0.91 -13.12
C ILE A 68 -0.89 0.33 -12.33
N THR A 69 0.00 0.19 -11.35
CA THR A 69 0.52 1.32 -10.56
C THR A 69 1.31 2.29 -11.44
N ALA A 70 2.17 1.78 -12.34
CA ALA A 70 2.91 2.61 -13.30
C ALA A 70 1.96 3.37 -14.24
N GLY A 71 0.94 2.68 -14.77
CA GLY A 71 -0.12 3.29 -15.57
C GLY A 71 -0.86 4.40 -14.80
N GLY A 72 -1.10 4.18 -13.50
CA GLY A 72 -1.69 5.17 -12.59
C GLY A 72 -0.82 6.43 -12.43
N TYR A 73 0.50 6.29 -12.28
CA TYR A 73 1.39 7.45 -12.22
C TYR A 73 1.44 8.23 -13.52
N VAL A 74 1.48 7.52 -14.66
CA VAL A 74 1.50 8.17 -15.97
C VAL A 74 0.24 8.99 -16.22
N ILE A 75 -0.94 8.44 -15.92
CA ILE A 75 -2.20 9.17 -16.13
C ILE A 75 -2.37 10.31 -15.12
N ASN A 76 -1.84 10.16 -13.91
CA ASN A 76 -1.84 11.24 -12.93
C ASN A 76 -1.03 12.45 -13.43
N ASP A 77 0.20 12.25 -13.90
CA ASP A 77 1.04 13.33 -14.44
C ASP A 77 0.44 13.92 -15.74
N TYR A 78 -0.33 13.14 -16.53
CA TYR A 78 -1.06 13.62 -17.69
C TYR A 78 -2.14 14.65 -17.35
N PHE A 79 -2.91 14.41 -16.28
CA PHE A 79 -3.99 15.30 -15.84
C PHE A 79 -3.47 16.48 -14.98
N ASP A 80 -2.29 16.35 -14.37
CA ASP A 80 -1.73 17.37 -13.45
C ASP A 80 -0.85 18.43 -14.11
N ILE A 81 -0.67 18.43 -15.43
CA ILE A 81 0.26 19.33 -16.13
C ILE A 81 0.12 20.79 -15.67
N LYS A 82 -1.10 21.31 -15.60
CA LYS A 82 -1.35 22.71 -15.24
C LYS A 82 -1.07 23.01 -13.77
N THR A 83 -1.53 22.14 -12.87
CA THR A 83 -1.37 22.29 -11.42
C THR A 83 0.08 22.13 -10.99
N ASP A 84 0.78 21.14 -11.60
CA ASP A 84 2.19 20.90 -11.32
C ASP A 84 3.11 22.02 -11.78
N LEU A 85 2.71 22.79 -12.82
CA LEU A 85 3.44 24.00 -13.21
C LEU A 85 3.44 25.06 -12.11
N ILE A 86 2.33 25.24 -11.38
CA ILE A 86 2.27 26.18 -10.25
C ILE A 86 3.00 25.59 -9.03
N ASN A 87 2.65 24.36 -8.66
CA ASN A 87 3.14 23.77 -7.41
C ASN A 87 4.62 23.39 -7.44
N LYS A 88 5.13 22.92 -8.60
CA LYS A 88 6.48 22.35 -8.74
C LYS A 88 7.37 23.11 -9.73
N GLY A 89 6.81 24.01 -10.54
CA GLY A 89 7.54 24.75 -11.60
C GLY A 89 8.07 23.85 -12.74
N LYS A 90 7.86 22.54 -12.71
CA LYS A 90 8.39 21.58 -13.68
C LYS A 90 7.38 20.47 -13.95
N VAL A 91 7.19 20.12 -15.22
CA VAL A 91 6.34 19.01 -15.67
C VAL A 91 7.12 18.11 -16.62
N ILE A 92 6.82 16.81 -16.61
CA ILE A 92 7.44 15.82 -17.51
C ILE A 92 6.59 15.65 -18.77
N VAL A 93 5.28 15.44 -18.56
CA VAL A 93 4.33 15.26 -19.67
C VAL A 93 4.05 16.61 -20.34
N GLY A 94 4.15 16.66 -21.64
CA GLY A 94 3.99 17.88 -22.43
C GLY A 94 5.28 18.67 -22.67
N THR A 95 6.36 18.40 -21.92
CA THR A 95 7.69 19.02 -22.10
C THR A 95 8.75 18.00 -22.53
N LYS A 96 8.96 16.95 -21.75
CA LYS A 96 9.95 15.88 -21.99
C LYS A 96 9.33 14.67 -22.72
N ILE A 97 8.09 14.35 -22.39
CA ILE A 97 7.34 13.22 -22.96
C ILE A 97 6.05 13.80 -23.57
N PRO A 98 5.80 13.59 -24.89
CA PRO A 98 4.57 14.04 -25.53
C PRO A 98 3.32 13.44 -24.86
N ARG A 99 2.23 14.20 -24.78
CA ARG A 99 0.96 13.75 -24.20
C ARG A 99 0.46 12.44 -24.84
N ARG A 100 0.60 12.30 -26.15
CA ARG A 100 0.20 11.09 -26.89
C ARG A 100 0.98 9.86 -26.40
N MET A 101 2.29 10.00 -26.17
CA MET A 101 3.12 8.90 -25.62
C MET A 101 2.76 8.56 -24.18
N ALA A 102 2.44 9.55 -23.34
CA ALA A 102 1.98 9.28 -21.99
C ALA A 102 0.68 8.47 -21.99
N MET A 103 -0.30 8.84 -22.82
CA MET A 103 -1.54 8.08 -22.96
C MET A 103 -1.30 6.66 -23.48
N MET A 104 -0.41 6.49 -24.46
CA MET A 104 -0.01 5.17 -24.98
C MET A 104 0.59 4.29 -23.87
N TRP A 105 1.54 4.81 -23.09
CA TRP A 105 2.13 4.06 -21.98
C TRP A 105 1.11 3.71 -20.89
N HIS A 106 0.22 4.65 -20.56
CA HIS A 106 -0.89 4.36 -19.65
C HIS A 106 -1.71 3.16 -20.14
N SER A 107 -2.09 3.15 -21.42
CA SER A 107 -2.89 2.06 -21.99
C SER A 107 -2.13 0.73 -22.02
N ILE A 108 -0.86 0.73 -22.44
CA ILE A 108 -0.02 -0.48 -22.46
C ILE A 108 0.10 -1.09 -21.06
N PHE A 109 0.40 -0.28 -20.05
CA PHE A 109 0.55 -0.74 -18.68
C PHE A 109 -0.76 -1.29 -18.11
N ASN A 110 -1.90 -0.61 -18.34
CA ASN A 110 -3.17 -1.10 -17.81
C ASN A 110 -3.65 -2.35 -18.53
N ILE A 111 -3.56 -2.41 -19.86
CA ILE A 111 -3.94 -3.62 -20.63
C ILE A 111 -3.07 -4.80 -20.21
N GLY A 112 -1.75 -4.62 -20.14
CA GLY A 112 -0.82 -5.67 -19.73
C GLY A 112 -1.06 -6.12 -18.28
N GLY A 113 -1.26 -5.18 -17.36
CA GLY A 113 -1.53 -5.48 -15.95
C GLY A 113 -2.87 -6.19 -15.74
N VAL A 114 -3.95 -5.73 -16.37
CA VAL A 114 -5.26 -6.34 -16.29
C VAL A 114 -5.26 -7.73 -16.94
N ALA A 115 -4.64 -7.90 -18.11
CA ALA A 115 -4.54 -9.19 -18.78
C ALA A 115 -3.78 -10.21 -17.90
N ALA A 116 -2.65 -9.81 -17.30
CA ALA A 116 -1.91 -10.64 -16.36
C ALA A 116 -2.76 -11.00 -15.14
N GLY A 117 -3.50 -10.04 -14.57
CA GLY A 117 -4.41 -10.26 -13.45
C GLY A 117 -5.52 -11.28 -13.76
N PHE A 118 -6.14 -11.21 -14.93
CA PHE A 118 -7.12 -12.20 -15.37
C PHE A 118 -6.51 -13.58 -15.58
N TYR A 119 -5.32 -13.66 -16.18
CA TYR A 119 -4.62 -14.92 -16.37
C TYR A 119 -4.35 -15.61 -15.02
N ILE A 120 -3.84 -14.90 -14.03
CA ILE A 120 -3.59 -15.44 -12.70
C ILE A 120 -4.90 -15.89 -12.03
N SER A 121 -5.95 -15.08 -12.17
CA SER A 121 -7.27 -15.39 -11.59
C SER A 121 -7.89 -16.64 -12.22
N PHE A 122 -7.69 -16.84 -13.52
CA PHE A 122 -8.09 -18.05 -14.23
C PHE A 122 -7.31 -19.26 -13.72
N ASN A 123 -5.97 -19.18 -13.61
CA ASN A 123 -5.13 -20.27 -13.09
C ASN A 123 -5.46 -20.63 -11.63
N SER A 124 -5.81 -19.65 -10.81
CA SER A 124 -6.23 -19.90 -9.41
C SER A 124 -7.59 -20.60 -9.28
N GLY A 125 -8.37 -20.64 -10.36
CA GLY A 125 -9.76 -21.14 -10.37
C GLY A 125 -10.80 -20.13 -9.90
N TYR A 126 -10.40 -18.86 -9.64
CA TYR A 126 -11.27 -17.79 -9.14
C TYR A 126 -11.24 -16.59 -10.10
N ILE A 127 -11.73 -16.79 -11.33
CA ILE A 127 -11.68 -15.81 -12.42
C ILE A 127 -12.28 -14.44 -12.05
N TRP A 128 -13.25 -14.40 -11.14
CA TRP A 128 -13.87 -13.17 -10.66
C TRP A 128 -12.89 -12.25 -9.92
N LEU A 129 -11.77 -12.77 -9.35
CA LEU A 129 -10.69 -11.95 -8.79
C LEU A 129 -10.05 -11.06 -9.85
N GLY A 130 -10.10 -11.45 -11.13
CA GLY A 130 -9.63 -10.63 -12.25
C GLY A 130 -10.35 -9.29 -12.37
N ILE A 131 -11.61 -9.21 -11.93
CA ILE A 131 -12.39 -7.97 -11.92
C ILE A 131 -11.74 -6.89 -11.05
N MET A 132 -11.04 -7.28 -9.96
CA MET A 132 -10.32 -6.35 -9.10
C MET A 132 -9.31 -5.51 -9.88
N PHE A 133 -8.59 -6.10 -10.83
CA PHE A 133 -7.58 -5.36 -11.61
C PHE A 133 -8.23 -4.33 -12.53
N VAL A 134 -9.41 -4.63 -13.11
CA VAL A 134 -10.20 -3.66 -13.88
C VAL A 134 -10.67 -2.52 -13.00
N VAL A 135 -11.24 -2.86 -11.83
CA VAL A 135 -11.74 -1.86 -10.86
C VAL A 135 -10.60 -0.96 -10.39
N VAL A 136 -9.44 -1.53 -10.01
CA VAL A 136 -8.26 -0.76 -9.56
C VAL A 136 -7.75 0.15 -10.67
N SER A 137 -7.62 -0.37 -11.91
CA SER A 137 -7.21 0.42 -13.07
C SER A 137 -8.17 1.59 -13.34
N GLY A 138 -9.49 1.32 -13.29
CA GLY A 138 -10.53 2.33 -13.43
C GLY A 138 -10.49 3.37 -12.30
N LEU A 139 -10.33 2.93 -11.05
CA LEU A 139 -10.22 3.84 -9.90
C LEU A 139 -9.01 4.76 -10.00
N LEU A 140 -7.84 4.29 -10.46
CA LEU A 140 -6.65 5.12 -10.70
C LEU A 140 -6.88 6.14 -11.81
N TYR A 141 -7.58 5.76 -12.87
CA TYR A 141 -7.96 6.69 -13.95
C TYR A 141 -8.91 7.78 -13.42
N PHE A 142 -10.04 7.40 -12.79
CA PHE A 142 -11.01 8.35 -12.26
C PHE A 142 -10.46 9.17 -11.09
N TYR A 143 -9.58 8.60 -10.27
CA TYR A 143 -8.82 9.37 -9.29
C TYR A 143 -8.08 10.52 -9.96
N SER A 144 -7.30 10.21 -11.00
CA SER A 144 -6.49 11.21 -11.70
C SER A 144 -7.34 12.25 -12.45
N ALA A 145 -8.43 11.83 -13.06
CA ALA A 145 -9.31 12.70 -13.85
C ALA A 145 -10.21 13.60 -12.98
N SER A 146 -10.75 13.07 -11.88
CA SER A 146 -11.83 13.72 -11.11
C SER A 146 -11.66 13.67 -9.59
N TYR A 147 -11.50 12.47 -8.98
CA TYR A 147 -11.68 12.29 -7.54
C TYR A 147 -10.63 13.02 -6.68
N LYS A 148 -9.41 13.18 -7.16
CA LYS A 148 -8.37 13.96 -6.46
C LYS A 148 -8.66 15.46 -6.33
N ARG A 149 -9.68 15.96 -7.05
CA ARG A 149 -10.13 17.35 -6.96
C ARG A 149 -11.30 17.52 -5.99
N GLN A 150 -11.78 16.43 -5.41
CA GLN A 150 -12.95 16.39 -4.54
C GLN A 150 -12.54 16.22 -3.08
N PHE A 151 -13.34 16.77 -2.18
CA PHE A 151 -13.16 16.69 -0.75
C PHE A 151 -12.96 15.25 -0.28
N LEU A 152 -11.78 14.93 0.23
CA LEU A 152 -11.37 13.67 0.89
C LEU A 152 -11.49 12.39 0.02
N ILE A 153 -12.34 12.35 -1.00
CA ILE A 153 -12.59 11.15 -1.81
C ILE A 153 -11.30 10.63 -2.45
N GLY A 154 -10.50 11.53 -3.03
CA GLY A 154 -9.22 11.17 -3.64
C GLY A 154 -8.25 10.55 -2.63
N ASN A 155 -8.12 11.16 -1.46
CA ASN A 155 -7.22 10.71 -0.40
C ASN A 155 -7.60 9.31 0.10
N ILE A 156 -8.89 9.05 0.30
CA ILE A 156 -9.41 7.73 0.71
C ILE A 156 -9.15 6.68 -0.38
N ILE A 157 -9.44 6.98 -1.64
CA ILE A 157 -9.22 6.04 -2.76
C ILE A 157 -7.75 5.62 -2.83
N VAL A 158 -6.82 6.57 -2.81
CA VAL A 158 -5.39 6.26 -2.88
C VAL A 158 -4.92 5.50 -1.65
N ALA A 159 -5.45 5.82 -0.46
CA ALA A 159 -5.15 5.10 0.76
C ALA A 159 -5.64 3.63 0.70
N ILE A 160 -6.86 3.39 0.20
CA ILE A 160 -7.38 2.03 -0.03
C ILE A 160 -6.52 1.28 -1.04
N LEU A 161 -6.19 1.90 -2.17
CA LEU A 161 -5.35 1.27 -3.20
C LEU A 161 -3.95 0.93 -2.67
N THR A 162 -3.40 1.76 -1.79
CA THR A 162 -2.12 1.47 -1.11
C THR A 162 -2.25 0.27 -0.16
N ALA A 163 -3.34 0.19 0.60
CA ALA A 163 -3.63 -0.94 1.49
C ALA A 163 -3.88 -2.25 0.73
N MET A 164 -4.42 -2.18 -0.48
CA MET A 164 -4.62 -3.36 -1.33
C MET A 164 -3.31 -4.03 -1.74
N VAL A 165 -2.18 -3.31 -1.82
CA VAL A 165 -0.89 -3.88 -2.24
C VAL A 165 -0.47 -5.06 -1.35
N PRO A 166 -0.36 -4.94 -0.02
CA PRO A 166 -0.10 -6.08 0.85
C PRO A 166 -1.25 -7.11 0.83
N MET A 167 -2.53 -6.66 0.80
CA MET A 167 -3.69 -7.54 0.83
C MET A 167 -3.77 -8.48 -0.37
N LEU A 168 -3.37 -8.06 -1.56
CA LEU A 168 -3.36 -8.92 -2.76
C LEU A 168 -2.59 -10.22 -2.53
N VAL A 169 -1.50 -10.19 -1.76
CA VAL A 169 -0.69 -11.38 -1.46
C VAL A 169 -1.52 -12.41 -0.69
N ALA A 170 -2.24 -11.97 0.35
CA ALA A 170 -3.08 -12.85 1.15
C ALA A 170 -4.36 -13.28 0.39
N ILE A 171 -4.96 -12.39 -0.40
CA ILE A 171 -6.17 -12.68 -1.21
C ILE A 171 -5.90 -13.80 -2.23
N TYR A 172 -4.71 -13.87 -2.82
CA TYR A 172 -4.36 -14.93 -3.76
C TYR A 172 -3.80 -16.19 -3.09
N GLU A 173 -3.16 -16.07 -1.93
CA GLU A 173 -2.71 -17.22 -1.15
C GLU A 173 -3.88 -17.96 -0.50
N TRP A 174 -4.90 -17.26 -0.01
CA TRP A 174 -6.04 -17.85 0.72
C TRP A 174 -6.76 -18.94 -0.07
N PRO A 175 -7.21 -18.75 -1.33
CA PRO A 175 -7.88 -19.78 -2.11
C PRO A 175 -6.96 -20.94 -2.48
N ALA A 176 -5.66 -20.70 -2.65
CA ALA A 176 -4.68 -21.74 -2.92
C ALA A 176 -4.52 -22.66 -1.69
N LEU A 177 -4.43 -22.09 -0.50
CA LEU A 177 -4.41 -22.82 0.78
C LEU A 177 -5.71 -23.62 0.97
N TYR A 178 -6.87 -22.99 0.75
CA TYR A 178 -8.16 -23.64 0.87
C TYR A 178 -8.25 -24.86 -0.06
N LYS A 179 -7.92 -24.69 -1.33
CA LYS A 179 -7.96 -25.78 -2.33
C LYS A 179 -7.06 -26.96 -1.94
N TYR A 180 -5.85 -26.68 -1.44
CA TYR A 180 -4.89 -27.71 -1.07
C TYR A 180 -5.29 -28.42 0.23
N TYR A 181 -5.58 -27.69 1.30
CA TYR A 181 -5.81 -28.26 2.62
C TYR A 181 -7.21 -28.85 2.81
N SER A 182 -8.20 -28.44 2.02
CA SER A 182 -9.52 -29.09 2.03
C SER A 182 -9.48 -30.57 1.62
N VAL A 183 -8.45 -30.97 0.86
CA VAL A 183 -8.29 -32.36 0.36
C VAL A 183 -7.24 -33.14 1.15
N ASN A 184 -6.23 -32.46 1.73
CA ASN A 184 -5.06 -33.12 2.33
C ASN A 184 -5.05 -33.09 3.87
N ALA A 185 -5.92 -32.32 4.52
CA ALA A 185 -6.03 -32.26 5.97
C ALA A 185 -7.27 -33.04 6.48
N ILE A 186 -7.15 -33.75 7.60
CA ILE A 186 -8.28 -34.46 8.26
C ILE A 186 -9.39 -33.46 8.61
N ARG A 187 -9.01 -32.26 9.03
CA ARG A 187 -9.92 -31.15 9.29
C ARG A 187 -9.32 -29.88 8.68
N LEU A 188 -10.14 -29.13 7.93
CA LEU A 188 -9.72 -27.86 7.39
C LEU A 188 -9.40 -26.88 8.54
N PRO A 189 -8.15 -26.35 8.61
CA PRO A 189 -7.80 -25.36 9.62
C PRO A 189 -8.48 -24.02 9.31
N ASP A 190 -8.58 -23.15 10.32
CA ASP A 190 -8.95 -21.75 10.06
C ASP A 190 -7.81 -21.06 9.32
N ILE A 191 -8.03 -20.75 8.05
CA ILE A 191 -7.05 -20.09 7.17
C ILE A 191 -7.13 -18.57 7.29
N ASN A 192 -8.17 -18.01 7.95
CA ASN A 192 -8.43 -16.57 7.98
C ASN A 192 -7.34 -15.80 8.74
N PHE A 193 -6.55 -16.47 9.60
CA PHE A 193 -5.45 -15.82 10.32
C PHE A 193 -4.45 -15.11 9.38
N ILE A 194 -4.23 -15.61 8.14
CA ILE A 194 -3.37 -14.93 7.18
C ILE A 194 -3.90 -13.56 6.76
N LEU A 195 -5.23 -13.44 6.66
CA LEU A 195 -5.89 -12.17 6.34
C LEU A 195 -5.77 -11.18 7.50
N TYR A 196 -5.83 -11.65 8.76
CA TYR A 196 -5.65 -10.79 9.93
C TYR A 196 -4.21 -10.27 10.03
N TRP A 197 -3.21 -11.13 9.84
CA TRP A 197 -1.81 -10.72 9.85
C TRP A 197 -1.48 -9.68 8.78
N VAL A 198 -1.84 -9.97 7.53
CA VAL A 198 -1.60 -9.03 6.42
C VAL A 198 -2.51 -7.81 6.52
N GLY A 199 -3.73 -7.97 7.07
CA GLY A 199 -4.69 -6.90 7.32
C GLY A 199 -4.16 -5.82 8.27
N GLY A 200 -3.36 -6.20 9.27
CA GLY A 200 -2.67 -5.25 10.14
C GLY A 200 -1.71 -4.34 9.36
N PHE A 201 -0.89 -4.91 8.47
CA PHE A 201 -0.02 -4.13 7.57
C PHE A 201 -0.82 -3.26 6.59
N ALA A 202 -1.93 -3.79 6.06
CA ALA A 202 -2.80 -3.04 5.16
C ALA A 202 -3.47 -1.86 5.85
N LEU A 203 -3.97 -2.03 7.08
CA LEU A 203 -4.55 -0.96 7.88
C LEU A 203 -3.52 0.14 8.18
N PHE A 204 -2.30 -0.25 8.56
CA PHE A 204 -1.22 0.71 8.77
C PHE A 204 -0.88 1.46 7.47
N ALA A 205 -0.77 0.76 6.33
CA ALA A 205 -0.51 1.37 5.03
C ALA A 205 -1.64 2.34 4.62
N PHE A 206 -2.90 1.99 4.89
CA PHE A 206 -4.05 2.87 4.68
C PHE A 206 -3.93 4.17 5.48
N LEU A 207 -3.73 4.06 6.81
CA LEU A 207 -3.65 5.22 7.69
C LEU A 207 -2.44 6.11 7.36
N ALA A 208 -1.27 5.51 7.20
CA ALA A 208 -0.05 6.26 6.90
C ALA A 208 -0.14 6.99 5.54
N ASN A 209 -0.73 6.35 4.52
CA ASN A 209 -0.92 7.00 3.24
C ASN A 209 -2.02 8.08 3.28
N LEU A 210 -3.12 7.84 3.99
CA LEU A 210 -4.18 8.84 4.18
C LEU A 210 -3.64 10.12 4.83
N ILE A 211 -2.88 9.98 5.93
CA ILE A 211 -2.23 11.10 6.62
C ILE A 211 -1.30 11.83 5.65
N ARG A 212 -0.48 11.09 4.92
CA ARG A 212 0.46 11.66 3.96
C ARG A 212 -0.22 12.44 2.84
N GLU A 213 -1.31 11.92 2.27
CA GLU A 213 -2.03 12.62 1.20
C GLU A 213 -2.72 13.88 1.72
N ILE A 214 -3.28 13.89 2.96
CA ILE A 214 -3.83 15.12 3.57
C ILE A 214 -2.71 16.17 3.77
N ILE A 215 -1.54 15.77 4.29
CA ILE A 215 -0.40 16.69 4.47
C ILE A 215 0.04 17.26 3.11
N LYS A 216 0.03 16.44 2.07
CA LYS A 216 0.41 16.87 0.72
C LYS A 216 -0.61 17.83 0.11
N ASP A 217 -1.91 17.63 0.36
CA ASP A 217 -2.93 18.59 -0.05
C ASP A 217 -2.75 19.94 0.64
N ILE A 218 -2.32 19.96 1.93
CA ILE A 218 -1.96 21.22 2.63
C ILE A 218 -0.74 21.87 1.97
N GLU A 219 0.26 21.10 1.54
CA GLU A 219 1.45 21.59 0.80
C GLU A 219 1.05 22.20 -0.54
N ASP A 220 0.06 21.61 -1.23
CA ASP A 220 -0.37 22.00 -2.58
C ASP A 220 -1.53 23.02 -2.58
N PHE A 221 -1.93 23.56 -1.42
CA PHE A 221 -3.12 24.40 -1.19
C PHE A 221 -3.25 25.58 -2.17
N GLU A 222 -2.18 26.34 -2.43
CA GLU A 222 -2.21 27.51 -3.32
C GLU A 222 -2.54 27.12 -4.76
N GLY A 223 -1.94 26.03 -5.24
CA GLY A 223 -2.21 25.54 -6.59
C GLY A 223 -3.62 24.95 -6.73
N ASP A 224 -4.13 24.32 -5.67
CA ASP A 224 -5.48 23.76 -5.67
C ASP A 224 -6.55 24.85 -5.70
N ILE A 225 -6.40 25.93 -4.94
CA ILE A 225 -7.28 27.11 -5.03
C ILE A 225 -7.22 27.73 -6.42
N ALA A 226 -6.01 27.94 -6.96
CA ALA A 226 -5.82 28.60 -8.26
C ALA A 226 -6.54 27.85 -9.41
N TYR A 227 -6.74 26.54 -9.27
CA TYR A 227 -7.45 25.70 -10.25
C TYR A 227 -8.86 25.26 -9.82
N GLY A 228 -9.42 25.87 -8.79
CA GLY A 228 -10.78 25.62 -8.33
C GLY A 228 -11.02 24.15 -7.89
N ARG A 229 -10.00 23.52 -7.28
CA ARG A 229 -10.11 22.19 -6.69
C ARG A 229 -10.73 22.31 -5.30
N ASN A 230 -11.62 21.38 -4.95
CA ASN A 230 -12.24 21.28 -3.63
C ASN A 230 -11.53 20.21 -2.79
N THR A 231 -10.19 20.31 -2.65
CA THR A 231 -9.41 19.39 -1.81
C THR A 231 -9.70 19.61 -0.32
N PHE A 232 -9.30 18.68 0.52
CA PHE A 232 -9.60 18.69 1.94
C PHE A 232 -9.25 20.03 2.62
N PRO A 233 -8.02 20.59 2.48
CA PRO A 233 -7.68 21.87 3.11
C PRO A 233 -8.36 23.08 2.46
N VAL A 234 -8.76 23.01 1.19
CA VAL A 234 -9.50 24.08 0.53
C VAL A 234 -10.89 24.24 1.13
N VAL A 235 -11.55 23.14 1.50
CA VAL A 235 -12.92 23.12 2.04
C VAL A 235 -12.94 23.47 3.53
N ILE A 236 -12.07 22.85 4.36
CA ILE A 236 -12.13 22.99 5.82
C ILE A 236 -11.05 23.92 6.40
N GLY A 237 -10.15 24.42 5.57
CA GLY A 237 -9.03 25.26 5.97
C GLY A 237 -7.78 24.49 6.38
N ILE A 238 -6.63 25.14 6.29
CA ILE A 238 -5.30 24.58 6.59
C ILE A 238 -5.22 24.11 8.06
N LEU A 239 -5.68 24.95 9.00
CA LEU A 239 -5.58 24.64 10.44
C LEU A 239 -6.37 23.38 10.80
N SER A 240 -7.62 23.28 10.34
CA SER A 240 -8.48 22.09 10.57
C SER A 240 -7.85 20.85 9.95
N SER A 241 -7.26 20.96 8.76
CA SER A 241 -6.58 19.83 8.09
C SER A 241 -5.34 19.36 8.86
N LYS A 242 -4.58 20.27 9.47
CA LYS A 242 -3.48 19.91 10.36
C LYS A 242 -3.97 19.18 11.61
N ILE A 243 -5.04 19.67 12.24
CA ILE A 243 -5.64 19.04 13.43
C ILE A 243 -6.11 17.62 13.10
N VAL A 244 -6.82 17.43 11.99
CA VAL A 244 -7.28 16.11 11.55
C VAL A 244 -6.09 15.19 11.29
N SER A 245 -5.03 15.66 10.63
CA SER A 245 -3.80 14.87 10.41
C SER A 245 -3.16 14.45 11.74
N ILE A 246 -3.08 15.34 12.73
CA ILE A 246 -2.55 15.05 14.06
C ILE A 246 -3.44 14.00 14.78
N CYS A 247 -4.75 14.15 14.74
CA CYS A 247 -5.68 13.17 15.30
C CYS A 247 -5.51 11.79 14.68
N LEU A 248 -5.38 11.71 13.34
CA LEU A 248 -5.13 10.44 12.64
C LEU A 248 -3.78 9.82 13.04
N ILE A 249 -2.73 10.63 13.22
CA ILE A 249 -1.44 10.14 13.71
C ILE A 249 -1.59 9.56 15.13
N ILE A 250 -2.28 10.25 16.04
CA ILE A 250 -2.50 9.78 17.42
C ILE A 250 -3.30 8.48 17.40
N ILE A 251 -4.37 8.39 16.60
CA ILE A 251 -5.14 7.15 16.42
C ILE A 251 -4.23 6.02 15.91
N THR A 252 -3.38 6.29 14.94
CA THR A 252 -2.44 5.29 14.40
C THR A 252 -1.48 4.79 15.49
N ILE A 253 -0.93 5.68 16.32
CA ILE A 253 -0.05 5.30 17.44
C ILE A 253 -0.80 4.44 18.45
N ILE A 254 -2.02 4.82 18.80
CA ILE A 254 -2.85 4.04 19.75
C ILE A 254 -3.12 2.64 19.17
N LEU A 255 -3.53 2.54 17.91
CA LEU A 255 -3.79 1.26 17.26
C LEU A 255 -2.55 0.37 17.19
N LEU A 256 -1.36 0.93 16.95
CA LEU A 256 -0.10 0.17 16.96
C LEU A 256 0.21 -0.42 18.34
N TYR A 257 0.05 0.36 19.41
CA TYR A 257 0.28 -0.15 20.75
C TYR A 257 -0.79 -1.13 21.22
N LEU A 258 -2.06 -0.94 20.83
CA LEU A 258 -3.13 -1.91 21.07
C LEU A 258 -2.85 -3.23 20.32
N ALA A 259 -2.45 -3.16 19.05
CA ALA A 259 -2.08 -4.34 18.27
C ALA A 259 -0.90 -5.08 18.91
N TRP A 260 0.13 -4.34 19.34
CA TRP A 260 1.24 -4.94 20.09
C TRP A 260 0.76 -5.62 21.38
N HIS A 261 -0.03 -4.93 22.21
CA HIS A 261 -0.45 -5.44 23.52
C HIS A 261 -1.32 -6.69 23.42
N PHE A 262 -2.28 -6.72 22.48
CA PHE A 262 -3.26 -7.80 22.38
C PHE A 262 -2.82 -8.98 21.52
N PHE A 263 -1.95 -8.77 20.54
CA PHE A 263 -1.65 -9.82 19.55
C PHE A 263 -0.20 -10.28 19.53
N ILE A 264 0.77 -9.48 19.99
CA ILE A 264 2.20 -9.76 19.78
C ILE A 264 2.93 -9.84 21.13
N ASN A 265 2.86 -8.82 21.94
CA ASN A 265 3.33 -8.68 23.31
C ASN A 265 4.81 -9.05 23.55
N ASP A 266 5.68 -8.86 22.56
CA ASP A 266 7.14 -9.06 22.70
C ASP A 266 7.89 -7.72 22.76
N MET A 267 9.08 -7.74 23.40
CA MET A 267 9.88 -6.54 23.63
C MET A 267 10.54 -6.01 22.36
N ILE A 268 10.88 -6.88 21.40
CA ILE A 268 11.56 -6.49 20.16
C ILE A 268 10.61 -5.66 19.30
N THR A 269 9.38 -6.12 19.15
CA THR A 269 8.31 -5.37 18.48
C THR A 269 8.06 -4.03 19.16
N LEU A 270 7.96 -3.99 20.51
CA LEU A 270 7.74 -2.74 21.22
C LEU A 270 8.82 -1.71 20.93
N ILE A 271 10.09 -2.12 21.03
CA ILE A 271 11.23 -1.25 20.74
C ILE A 271 11.19 -0.79 19.27
N TYR A 272 10.97 -1.72 18.34
CA TYR A 272 10.94 -1.38 16.92
C TYR A 272 9.83 -0.39 16.58
N ILE A 273 8.58 -0.67 17.00
CA ILE A 273 7.45 0.21 16.74
C ILE A 273 7.70 1.60 17.35
N THR A 274 8.21 1.66 18.58
CA THR A 274 8.47 2.93 19.28
C THR A 274 9.54 3.73 18.52
N VAL A 275 10.67 3.14 18.21
CA VAL A 275 11.83 3.87 17.65
C VAL A 275 11.65 4.15 16.15
N ALA A 276 11.22 3.14 15.37
CA ALA A 276 11.22 3.24 13.92
C ALA A 276 9.91 3.81 13.33
N VAL A 277 8.81 3.81 14.10
CA VAL A 277 7.51 4.27 13.62
C VAL A 277 6.98 5.42 14.46
N VAL A 278 6.86 5.25 15.77
CA VAL A 278 6.21 6.23 16.67
C VAL A 278 7.03 7.51 16.80
N LEU A 279 8.34 7.43 17.04
CA LEU A 279 9.18 8.63 17.13
C LEU A 279 9.14 9.48 15.83
N PRO A 280 9.28 8.91 14.63
CA PRO A 280 9.05 9.68 13.39
C PRO A 280 7.64 10.26 13.27
N LEU A 281 6.58 9.55 13.69
CA LEU A 281 5.21 10.09 13.70
C LEU A 281 5.06 11.28 14.66
N LEU A 282 5.64 11.20 15.87
CA LEU A 282 5.66 12.33 16.81
C LEU A 282 6.43 13.53 16.24
N TYR A 283 7.51 13.27 15.49
CA TYR A 283 8.24 14.33 14.80
C TYR A 283 7.42 14.96 13.66
N VAL A 284 6.56 14.18 12.97
CA VAL A 284 5.58 14.75 12.01
C VAL A 284 4.60 15.67 12.72
N ILE A 285 4.06 15.28 13.90
CA ILE A 285 3.18 16.15 14.70
C ILE A 285 3.89 17.46 15.03
N TYR A 286 5.12 17.39 15.52
CA TYR A 286 5.91 18.60 15.82
C TYR A 286 6.07 19.51 14.60
N LYS A 287 6.36 18.93 13.43
CA LYS A 287 6.45 19.67 12.17
C LYS A 287 5.13 20.33 11.79
N LEU A 288 4.00 19.63 11.90
CA LEU A 288 2.67 20.15 11.56
C LEU A 288 2.27 21.33 12.45
N ILE A 289 2.57 21.26 13.76
CA ILE A 289 2.28 22.34 14.71
C ILE A 289 3.10 23.60 14.37
N LYS A 290 4.39 23.43 14.06
CA LYS A 290 5.29 24.55 13.77
C LYS A 290 5.26 25.03 12.32
N SER A 291 4.66 24.28 11.39
CA SER A 291 4.72 24.63 9.96
C SER A 291 3.96 25.92 9.66
N SER A 292 4.69 26.91 9.17
CA SER A 292 4.15 28.12 8.53
C SER A 292 4.49 28.17 7.04
N GLU A 293 5.44 27.37 6.58
CA GLU A 293 5.98 27.39 5.23
C GLU A 293 5.82 26.07 4.49
N LYS A 294 5.72 26.12 3.17
CA LYS A 294 5.58 24.95 2.28
C LYS A 294 6.71 23.93 2.46
N GLU A 295 7.94 24.38 2.67
CA GLU A 295 9.11 23.51 2.86
C GLU A 295 8.98 22.59 4.09
N GLN A 296 8.38 23.11 5.16
CA GLN A 296 8.16 22.35 6.39
C GLN A 296 7.11 21.24 6.19
N LEU A 297 6.06 21.53 5.42
CA LEU A 297 5.04 20.55 5.03
C LEU A 297 5.62 19.47 4.09
N HIS A 298 6.48 19.88 3.14
CA HIS A 298 7.21 18.95 2.29
C HIS A 298 8.09 17.98 3.11
N SER A 299 8.78 18.51 4.12
CA SER A 299 9.56 17.70 5.07
C SER A 299 8.68 16.71 5.82
N ALA A 300 7.52 17.13 6.34
CA ALA A 300 6.57 16.26 7.03
C ALA A 300 6.05 15.12 6.10
N SER A 301 5.65 15.44 4.86
CA SER A 301 5.25 14.46 3.85
C SER A 301 6.37 13.47 3.49
N SER A 302 7.63 13.92 3.48
CA SER A 302 8.80 13.07 3.24
C SER A 302 9.08 12.13 4.39
N ILE A 303 8.90 12.56 5.65
CA ILE A 303 9.04 11.70 6.84
C ILE A 303 7.95 10.62 6.83
N MET A 304 6.72 10.95 6.41
CA MET A 304 5.67 9.93 6.26
C MET A 304 6.05 8.81 5.28
N LYS A 305 6.84 9.08 4.23
CA LYS A 305 7.39 8.01 3.38
C LYS A 305 8.35 7.10 4.14
N ILE A 306 9.19 7.67 5.01
CA ILE A 306 10.09 6.88 5.87
C ILE A 306 9.28 6.00 6.80
N VAL A 307 8.23 6.55 7.43
CA VAL A 307 7.29 5.79 8.29
C VAL A 307 6.65 4.63 7.52
N MET A 308 6.21 4.83 6.28
CA MET A 308 5.66 3.77 5.44
C MET A 308 6.70 2.67 5.15
N ILE A 309 7.93 3.05 4.84
CA ILE A 309 9.03 2.09 4.57
C ILE A 309 9.36 1.30 5.83
N THR A 310 9.51 1.95 6.98
CA THR A 310 9.80 1.27 8.26
C THR A 310 8.64 0.38 8.69
N GLY A 311 7.39 0.78 8.42
CA GLY A 311 6.22 -0.07 8.64
C GLY A 311 6.26 -1.36 7.80
N VAL A 312 6.66 -1.28 6.53
CA VAL A 312 6.83 -2.46 5.68
C VAL A 312 8.02 -3.32 6.17
N LEU A 313 9.13 -2.70 6.58
CA LEU A 313 10.31 -3.40 7.09
C LEU A 313 10.06 -4.13 8.43
N TYR A 314 9.03 -3.74 9.19
CA TYR A 314 8.58 -4.48 10.37
C TYR A 314 8.27 -5.96 10.06
N SER A 315 7.89 -6.28 8.82
CA SER A 315 7.73 -7.67 8.38
C SER A 315 8.97 -8.54 8.57
N VAL A 316 10.17 -7.95 8.43
CA VAL A 316 11.44 -8.65 8.69
C VAL A 316 11.59 -8.97 10.18
N VAL A 317 11.17 -8.04 11.04
CA VAL A 317 11.16 -8.26 12.51
C VAL A 317 10.20 -9.39 12.85
N VAL A 318 9.00 -9.41 12.27
CA VAL A 318 8.03 -10.51 12.43
C VAL A 318 8.65 -11.86 12.04
N LYS A 319 9.35 -11.91 10.90
CA LYS A 319 10.06 -13.13 10.48
C LYS A 319 11.07 -13.59 11.52
N VAL A 320 11.89 -12.70 12.04
CA VAL A 320 12.92 -13.02 13.03
C VAL A 320 12.27 -13.57 14.32
N ILE A 321 11.26 -12.88 14.84
CA ILE A 321 10.56 -13.26 16.08
C ILE A 321 9.92 -14.64 15.92
N LEU A 322 9.17 -14.87 14.84
CA LEU A 322 8.50 -16.16 14.59
C LEU A 322 9.49 -17.30 14.31
N THR A 323 10.59 -17.04 13.59
CA THR A 323 11.55 -18.08 13.24
C THR A 323 12.35 -18.54 14.47
N TRP A 324 12.70 -17.61 15.36
CA TRP A 324 13.55 -17.90 16.53
C TRP A 324 12.76 -18.12 17.82
N ASN A 325 11.41 -18.18 17.74
CA ASN A 325 10.52 -18.38 18.90
C ASN A 325 10.83 -17.38 20.04
N LEU A 326 10.96 -16.11 19.71
CA LEU A 326 11.27 -15.02 20.66
C LEU A 326 10.01 -14.40 21.29
N PHE A 327 8.92 -15.17 21.39
CA PHE A 327 7.71 -14.78 22.13
C PHE A 327 7.87 -15.01 23.61
#